data_3cd0afbb5c6a12445b875ae5c8bf01ce
#
_entry.id   3cd0afbb5c6a12445b875ae5c8bf01ce
#
_cell.length_a   1.000
_cell.length_b   1.000
_cell.length_c   1.000
_cell.angle_alpha   90.00
_cell.angle_beta   90.00
_cell.angle_gamma   90.00
#
_symmetry.space_group_name_H-M   'P 1'
#
loop_
_entity.id
_entity.type
_entity.pdbx_description
1 polymer ?
#
loop_
_entity_poly.entity_id
_entity_poly.type
_entity_poly.pdbx_seq_one_letter_code
_entity_poly.pdbx_strand_id
1 'polypeptide(L)'
;MSRMDTNGKRLFIARHGETIFNLAGRIQGEHVHTPLTRTGFAQADEMGQALARHLATEEPALDLIASDTDRALQTLSVIAEHVGADWHQARSDARLREIDMGEWGGAWYRDLAGKLEIDHQEGLFATVAPGGETYRDIAVRLERWLGEQDFARDTVLISHGMTSRVLRGLLTRREPHPRFDTPIAEGLPQGSIVQICDGIETVIHLGGGEGEKA
;
A
#
# COMPACT_ATOMS: atom_id res chain seq x y z
N MET A 1 -3.66 -1.97 -25.33
CA MET A 1 -3.76 -1.94 -23.85
C MET A 1 -3.54 -3.37 -23.38
N SER A 2 -2.40 -3.63 -22.77
CA SER A 2 -2.11 -4.94 -22.15
C SER A 2 -3.14 -5.15 -21.02
N ARG A 3 -3.78 -6.31 -20.99
CA ARG A 3 -4.68 -6.70 -19.91
C ARG A 3 -3.88 -6.71 -18.61
N MET A 4 -4.19 -5.83 -17.68
CA MET A 4 -3.81 -5.98 -16.28
C MET A 4 -4.68 -7.11 -15.72
N ASP A 5 -4.23 -8.34 -15.93
CA ASP A 5 -4.97 -9.55 -15.56
C ASP A 5 -4.15 -10.26 -14.48
N THR A 6 -4.79 -10.61 -13.40
CA THR A 6 -4.15 -11.39 -12.33
C THR A 6 -4.06 -12.87 -12.68
N ASN A 7 -4.45 -13.26 -13.90
CA ASN A 7 -4.50 -14.65 -14.37
C ASN A 7 -5.32 -15.57 -13.43
N GLY A 8 -6.39 -15.03 -12.83
CA GLY A 8 -7.19 -15.74 -11.84
C GLY A 8 -6.51 -15.94 -10.49
N LYS A 9 -5.35 -15.27 -10.25
CA LYS A 9 -4.65 -15.32 -8.97
C LYS A 9 -5.14 -14.22 -8.03
N ARG A 10 -5.06 -14.50 -6.73
CA ARG A 10 -5.44 -13.57 -5.68
C ARG A 10 -4.25 -12.67 -5.32
N LEU A 11 -4.50 -11.38 -5.31
CA LEU A 11 -3.56 -10.38 -4.80
C LEU A 11 -4.05 -9.90 -3.44
N PHE A 12 -3.31 -10.20 -2.38
CA PHE A 12 -3.58 -9.74 -1.02
C PHE A 12 -2.79 -8.47 -0.78
N ILE A 13 -3.46 -7.32 -0.88
CA ILE A 13 -2.83 -6.00 -0.80
C ILE A 13 -3.07 -5.39 0.56
N ALA A 14 -1.99 -5.00 1.25
CA ALA A 14 -2.07 -4.32 2.52
C ALA A 14 -1.22 -3.03 2.54
N ARG A 15 -1.65 -2.07 3.36
CA ARG A 15 -0.83 -0.94 3.78
C ARG A 15 0.03 -1.37 4.97
N HIS A 16 1.29 -0.91 5.02
CA HIS A 16 2.17 -1.13 6.17
C HIS A 16 1.53 -0.67 7.49
N GLY A 17 1.94 -1.25 8.62
CA GLY A 17 1.53 -0.84 9.96
C GLY A 17 2.01 0.57 10.34
N GLU A 18 1.54 1.10 11.48
CA GLU A 18 1.91 2.41 12.01
C GLU A 18 3.43 2.53 12.18
N THR A 19 3.98 3.69 11.80
CA THR A 19 5.41 3.99 11.92
C THR A 19 5.66 5.09 12.94
N ILE A 20 6.93 5.27 13.32
CA ILE A 20 7.36 6.41 14.14
C ILE A 20 7.03 7.76 13.48
N PHE A 21 6.98 7.84 12.15
CA PHE A 21 6.60 9.06 11.43
C PHE A 21 5.09 9.30 11.49
N ASN A 22 4.27 8.24 11.34
CA ASN A 22 2.82 8.37 11.51
C ASN A 22 2.49 8.87 12.92
N LEU A 23 3.06 8.21 13.94
CA LEU A 23 2.85 8.59 15.34
C LEU A 23 3.28 10.04 15.63
N ALA A 24 4.37 10.48 14.98
CA ALA A 24 4.89 11.84 15.15
C ALA A 24 4.14 12.89 14.32
N GLY A 25 3.25 12.54 13.40
CA GLY A 25 2.61 13.47 12.47
C GLY A 25 3.60 14.04 11.44
N ARG A 26 4.51 13.20 10.93
CA ARG A 26 5.46 13.55 9.87
C ARG A 26 5.09 12.91 8.54
N ILE A 27 5.32 13.63 7.46
CA ILE A 27 5.22 13.11 6.10
C ILE A 27 6.35 12.11 5.85
N GLN A 28 5.99 10.90 5.45
CA GLN A 28 6.98 9.86 5.15
C GLN A 28 7.48 9.95 3.70
N GLY A 29 6.54 10.02 2.75
CA GLY A 29 6.89 9.92 1.34
C GLY A 29 7.77 8.70 1.07
N GLU A 30 8.81 8.88 0.28
CA GLU A 30 9.78 7.84 -0.08
C GLU A 30 10.81 7.48 1.01
N HIS A 31 10.78 8.09 2.21
CA HIS A 31 11.75 7.75 3.25
C HIS A 31 11.80 6.25 3.51
N VAL A 32 12.95 5.63 3.28
CA VAL A 32 13.14 4.18 3.39
C VAL A 32 13.15 3.74 4.85
N HIS A 33 13.89 4.45 5.70
CA HIS A 33 14.15 4.07 7.09
C HIS A 33 13.16 4.71 8.07
N THR A 34 11.94 4.26 8.04
CA THR A 34 10.88 4.66 8.97
C THR A 34 10.24 3.42 9.59
N PRO A 35 10.83 2.88 10.68
CA PRO A 35 10.41 1.63 11.26
C PRO A 35 9.00 1.69 11.87
N LEU A 36 8.40 0.51 12.03
CA LEU A 36 7.12 0.33 12.70
C LEU A 36 7.22 0.71 14.19
N THR A 37 6.11 1.21 14.73
CA THR A 37 5.88 1.27 16.18
C THR A 37 5.45 -0.09 16.72
N ARG A 38 5.33 -0.23 18.06
CA ARG A 38 4.72 -1.43 18.66
C ARG A 38 3.29 -1.65 18.17
N THR A 39 2.51 -0.57 18.02
CA THR A 39 1.17 -0.60 17.42
C THR A 39 1.24 -1.10 15.97
N GLY A 40 2.21 -0.61 15.19
CA GLY A 40 2.40 -1.06 13.81
C GLY A 40 2.72 -2.56 13.69
N PHE A 41 3.53 -3.10 14.60
CA PHE A 41 3.76 -4.55 14.68
C PHE A 41 2.49 -5.32 15.06
N ALA A 42 1.69 -4.82 16.02
CA ALA A 42 0.40 -5.43 16.38
C ALA A 42 -0.58 -5.42 15.19
N GLN A 43 -0.64 -4.32 14.43
CA GLN A 43 -1.45 -4.24 13.21
C GLN A 43 -0.99 -5.26 12.15
N ALA A 44 0.31 -5.45 11.99
CA ALA A 44 0.86 -6.47 11.08
C ALA A 44 0.49 -7.89 11.53
N ASP A 45 0.52 -8.14 12.84
CA ASP A 45 0.10 -9.39 13.45
C ASP A 45 -1.39 -9.68 13.19
N GLU A 46 -2.27 -8.69 13.40
CA GLU A 46 -3.71 -8.80 13.13
C GLU A 46 -4.00 -9.11 11.64
N MET A 47 -3.30 -8.44 10.72
CA MET A 47 -3.39 -8.71 9.28
C MET A 47 -2.94 -10.13 8.95
N GLY A 48 -1.82 -10.57 9.51
CA GLY A 48 -1.29 -11.92 9.32
C GLY A 48 -2.25 -12.99 9.81
N GLN A 49 -2.81 -12.83 11.01
CA GLN A 49 -3.83 -13.72 11.56
C GLN A 49 -5.11 -13.73 10.70
N ALA A 50 -5.55 -12.57 10.21
CA ALA A 50 -6.73 -12.49 9.37
C ALA A 50 -6.51 -13.20 8.03
N LEU A 51 -5.36 -13.00 7.40
CA LEU A 51 -5.01 -13.68 6.16
C LEU A 51 -4.88 -15.19 6.36
N ALA A 52 -4.21 -15.64 7.42
CA ALA A 52 -4.11 -17.07 7.74
C ALA A 52 -5.49 -17.71 7.94
N ARG A 53 -6.40 -17.05 8.64
CA ARG A 53 -7.81 -17.53 8.76
C ARG A 53 -8.54 -17.54 7.43
N HIS A 54 -8.32 -16.56 6.58
CA HIS A 54 -8.94 -16.46 5.25
C HIS A 54 -8.47 -17.58 4.31
N LEU A 55 -7.19 -17.93 4.38
CA LEU A 55 -6.60 -19.05 3.64
C LEU A 55 -6.98 -20.42 4.25
N ALA A 56 -7.23 -20.47 5.56
CA ALA A 56 -7.73 -21.60 6.36
C ALA A 56 -7.02 -22.94 6.07
N THR A 57 -7.64 -23.79 5.23
CA THR A 57 -7.15 -25.13 4.91
C THR A 57 -6.33 -25.16 3.61
N GLU A 58 -6.22 -24.02 2.94
CA GLU A 58 -5.38 -23.90 1.75
C GLU A 58 -3.95 -23.68 2.20
N GLU A 59 -3.00 -24.40 1.62
CA GLU A 59 -1.58 -24.13 1.73
C GLU A 59 -1.07 -23.59 0.38
N PRO A 60 -1.54 -22.39 -0.04
CA PRO A 60 -1.13 -21.85 -1.32
C PRO A 60 0.35 -21.49 -1.26
N ALA A 61 1.08 -21.82 -2.34
CA ALA A 61 2.39 -21.24 -2.52
C ALA A 61 2.20 -19.73 -2.79
N LEU A 62 2.59 -18.90 -1.82
CA LEU A 62 2.44 -17.45 -1.89
C LEU A 62 3.73 -16.80 -2.40
N ASP A 63 3.60 -15.87 -3.32
CA ASP A 63 4.65 -14.90 -3.61
C ASP A 63 4.55 -13.74 -2.63
N LEU A 64 5.72 -13.30 -2.12
CA LEU A 64 5.84 -12.20 -1.18
C LEU A 64 6.48 -11.01 -1.87
N ILE A 65 5.76 -9.88 -1.95
CA ILE A 65 6.26 -8.65 -2.57
C ILE A 65 6.01 -7.46 -1.65
N ALA A 66 6.99 -6.57 -1.51
CA ALA A 66 6.81 -5.33 -0.77
C ALA A 66 7.51 -4.15 -1.46
N SER A 67 7.10 -2.94 -1.09
CA SER A 67 7.98 -1.79 -1.21
C SER A 67 9.31 -2.06 -0.48
N ASP A 68 10.40 -1.54 -0.98
CA ASP A 68 11.74 -1.71 -0.41
C ASP A 68 12.00 -0.86 0.86
N THR A 69 10.94 -0.36 1.49
CA THR A 69 11.03 0.42 2.73
C THR A 69 10.94 -0.48 3.96
N ASP A 70 11.64 -0.09 5.06
CA ASP A 70 11.67 -0.87 6.30
C ASP A 70 10.27 -1.21 6.80
N ARG A 71 9.35 -0.23 6.83
CA ARG A 71 7.97 -0.42 7.30
C ARG A 71 7.18 -1.45 6.51
N ALA A 72 7.39 -1.48 5.19
CA ALA A 72 6.70 -2.44 4.32
C ALA A 72 7.29 -3.85 4.49
N LEU A 73 8.61 -3.96 4.55
CA LEU A 73 9.31 -5.23 4.76
C LEU A 73 9.03 -5.81 6.15
N GLN A 74 9.02 -4.98 7.21
CA GLN A 74 8.67 -5.41 8.57
C GLN A 74 7.23 -5.91 8.63
N THR A 75 6.28 -5.21 7.99
CA THR A 75 4.88 -5.66 7.92
C THR A 75 4.78 -6.99 7.19
N LEU A 76 5.43 -7.12 6.02
CA LEU A 76 5.42 -8.36 5.25
C LEU A 76 6.02 -9.54 6.02
N SER A 77 7.12 -9.32 6.78
CA SER A 77 7.78 -10.39 7.53
C SER A 77 6.86 -10.99 8.60
N VAL A 78 6.11 -10.16 9.32
CA VAL A 78 5.13 -10.63 10.32
C VAL A 78 3.99 -11.40 9.65
N ILE A 79 3.45 -10.90 8.53
CA ILE A 79 2.40 -11.60 7.79
C ILE A 79 2.92 -12.94 7.27
N ALA A 80 4.14 -12.98 6.72
CA ALA A 80 4.75 -14.20 6.20
C ALA A 80 4.87 -15.30 7.28
N GLU A 81 5.21 -14.93 8.52
CA GLU A 81 5.25 -15.85 9.66
C GLU A 81 3.89 -16.52 9.89
N HIS A 82 2.79 -15.74 9.88
CA HIS A 82 1.45 -16.28 10.11
C HIS A 82 0.95 -17.23 9.01
N VAL A 83 1.34 -16.98 7.77
CA VAL A 83 0.91 -17.81 6.63
C VAL A 83 1.93 -18.89 6.25
N GLY A 84 3.02 -19.04 7.02
CA GLY A 84 4.04 -20.04 6.78
C GLY A 84 4.80 -19.88 5.46
N ALA A 85 4.88 -18.65 4.92
CA ALA A 85 5.52 -18.40 3.64
C ALA A 85 7.05 -18.27 3.79
N ASP A 86 7.77 -18.75 2.78
CA ASP A 86 9.25 -18.71 2.78
C ASP A 86 9.76 -17.28 2.53
N TRP A 87 10.29 -16.65 3.59
CA TRP A 87 10.86 -15.31 3.52
C TRP A 87 12.00 -15.16 2.51
N HIS A 88 12.77 -16.22 2.23
CA HIS A 88 13.84 -16.18 1.23
C HIS A 88 13.33 -15.92 -0.19
N GLN A 89 12.05 -16.15 -0.45
CA GLN A 89 11.40 -15.87 -1.71
C GLN A 89 10.83 -14.46 -1.79
N ALA A 90 10.90 -13.67 -0.71
CA ALA A 90 10.39 -12.30 -0.68
C ALA A 90 11.19 -11.40 -1.64
N ARG A 91 10.46 -10.60 -2.40
CA ARG A 91 11.01 -9.61 -3.34
C ARG A 91 10.58 -8.22 -2.92
N SER A 92 11.40 -7.22 -3.21
CA SER A 92 11.04 -5.83 -3.03
C SER A 92 11.21 -5.03 -4.32
N ASP A 93 10.41 -3.97 -4.46
CA ASP A 93 10.47 -3.09 -5.65
C ASP A 93 10.23 -1.63 -5.23
N ALA A 94 11.14 -0.76 -5.63
CA ALA A 94 11.06 0.67 -5.33
C ALA A 94 9.85 1.35 -5.98
N ARG A 95 9.31 0.78 -7.07
CA ARG A 95 8.07 1.28 -7.71
C ARG A 95 6.82 1.09 -6.85
N LEU A 96 6.91 0.37 -5.73
CA LEU A 96 5.84 0.21 -4.75
C LEU A 96 5.96 1.20 -3.58
N ARG A 97 6.97 2.09 -3.55
CA ARG A 97 7.12 3.13 -2.53
C ARG A 97 5.91 4.06 -2.47
N GLU A 98 5.79 4.79 -1.37
CA GLU A 98 4.77 5.82 -1.21
C GLU A 98 4.99 6.98 -2.20
N ILE A 99 3.98 7.81 -2.39
CA ILE A 99 4.08 9.05 -3.16
C ILE A 99 5.30 9.84 -2.72
N ASP A 100 6.13 10.25 -3.67
CA ASP A 100 7.24 11.15 -3.36
C ASP A 100 6.68 12.54 -3.00
N MET A 101 7.01 12.97 -1.80
CA MET A 101 6.63 14.28 -1.28
C MET A 101 7.75 15.33 -1.47
N GLY A 102 8.74 15.06 -2.32
CA GLY A 102 9.78 15.99 -2.70
C GLY A 102 10.37 16.75 -1.50
N GLU A 103 10.40 18.08 -1.57
CA GLU A 103 10.94 18.94 -0.51
C GLU A 103 10.16 18.85 0.83
N TRP A 104 8.96 18.25 0.84
CA TRP A 104 8.15 18.09 2.05
C TRP A 104 8.38 16.75 2.75
N GLY A 105 9.17 15.85 2.16
CA GLY A 105 9.55 14.59 2.79
C GLY A 105 10.20 14.81 4.16
N GLY A 106 9.68 14.16 5.21
CA GLY A 106 10.16 14.30 6.60
C GLY A 106 9.65 15.53 7.34
N ALA A 107 8.96 16.47 6.69
CA ALA A 107 8.37 17.63 7.34
C ALA A 107 7.23 17.24 8.28
N TRP A 108 6.92 18.10 9.24
CA TRP A 108 5.73 17.94 10.05
C TRP A 108 4.50 18.44 9.29
N TYR A 109 3.38 17.72 9.34
CA TYR A 109 2.12 18.19 8.73
C TYR A 109 1.75 19.60 9.19
N ARG A 110 1.93 19.90 10.50
CA ARG A 110 1.64 21.22 11.07
C ARG A 110 2.46 22.36 10.47
N ASP A 111 3.68 22.08 9.98
CA ASP A 111 4.58 23.11 9.41
C ASP A 111 4.23 23.39 7.94
N LEU A 112 3.37 22.58 7.36
CA LEU A 112 2.84 22.75 6.01
C LEU A 112 1.42 23.31 5.96
N ALA A 113 0.90 23.74 7.10
CA ALA A 113 -0.42 24.38 7.16
C ALA A 113 -0.48 25.56 6.19
N GLY A 114 -1.52 25.59 5.34
CA GLY A 114 -1.69 26.60 4.29
C GLY A 114 -0.83 26.40 3.02
N LYS A 115 0.03 25.37 2.98
CA LYS A 115 0.79 24.96 1.78
C LYS A 115 0.30 23.64 1.22
N LEU A 116 0.09 22.67 2.09
CA LEU A 116 -0.45 21.35 1.75
C LEU A 116 -1.97 21.38 1.94
N GLU A 117 -2.69 21.22 0.85
CA GLU A 117 -4.14 20.99 0.89
C GLU A 117 -4.42 19.49 0.86
N ILE A 118 -5.32 19.06 1.71
CA ILE A 118 -5.80 17.69 1.76
C ILE A 118 -7.31 17.71 1.54
N ASP A 119 -7.77 16.90 0.61
CA ASP A 119 -9.19 16.61 0.49
C ASP A 119 -9.61 15.72 1.67
N HIS A 120 -10.25 16.34 2.67
CA HIS A 120 -10.64 15.64 3.90
C HIS A 120 -11.78 14.62 3.70
N GLN A 121 -12.54 14.71 2.61
CA GLN A 121 -13.59 13.73 2.32
C GLN A 121 -12.98 12.44 1.79
N GLU A 122 -11.99 12.57 0.94
CA GLU A 122 -11.34 11.43 0.30
C GLU A 122 -9.99 11.08 0.93
N GLY A 123 -9.40 11.96 1.76
CA GLY A 123 -8.07 11.79 2.33
C GLY A 123 -6.98 11.78 1.26
N LEU A 124 -7.09 12.64 0.25
CA LEU A 124 -6.14 12.75 -0.85
C LEU A 124 -5.36 14.06 -0.77
N PHE A 125 -4.07 14.03 -1.08
CA PHE A 125 -3.30 15.24 -1.24
C PHE A 125 -3.77 16.00 -2.48
N ALA A 126 -4.27 17.21 -2.27
CA ALA A 126 -4.77 18.07 -3.33
C ALA A 126 -3.69 18.96 -3.94
N THR A 127 -2.57 19.13 -3.24
CA THR A 127 -1.40 19.90 -3.67
C THR A 127 -0.24 18.96 -3.96
N VAL A 128 0.44 19.18 -5.07
CA VAL A 128 1.69 18.46 -5.40
C VAL A 128 2.84 19.16 -4.68
N ALA A 129 3.66 18.39 -3.97
CA ALA A 129 4.84 18.90 -3.31
C ALA A 129 5.90 19.38 -4.33
N PRO A 130 6.66 20.42 -4.05
CA PRO A 130 7.76 20.84 -4.93
C PRO A 130 8.75 19.69 -5.15
N GLY A 131 8.96 19.30 -6.40
CA GLY A 131 9.79 18.15 -6.77
C GLY A 131 9.20 16.79 -6.45
N GLY A 132 7.94 16.71 -6.01
CA GLY A 132 7.26 15.46 -5.69
C GLY A 132 6.46 14.86 -6.85
N GLU A 133 5.86 13.70 -6.61
CA GLU A 133 5.01 12.98 -7.56
C GLU A 133 3.57 13.48 -7.57
N THR A 134 2.92 13.32 -8.71
CA THR A 134 1.46 13.35 -8.87
C THR A 134 0.90 11.92 -8.76
N TYR A 135 -0.43 11.78 -8.60
CA TYR A 135 -1.08 10.45 -8.69
C TYR A 135 -0.88 9.79 -10.05
N ARG A 136 -0.76 10.59 -11.12
CA ARG A 136 -0.47 10.08 -12.45
C ARG A 136 0.93 9.49 -12.56
N ASP A 137 1.93 10.09 -11.90
CA ASP A 137 3.29 9.54 -11.86
C ASP A 137 3.31 8.19 -11.15
N ILE A 138 2.56 8.07 -10.03
CA ILE A 138 2.35 6.80 -9.35
C ILE A 138 1.72 5.77 -10.30
N ALA A 139 0.66 6.15 -11.04
CA ALA A 139 0.01 5.24 -11.97
C ALA A 139 0.99 4.75 -13.05
N VAL A 140 1.79 5.64 -13.62
CA VAL A 140 2.77 5.31 -14.67
C VAL A 140 3.82 4.29 -14.15
N ARG A 141 4.37 4.48 -12.94
CA ARG A 141 5.34 3.52 -12.40
C ARG A 141 4.71 2.18 -12.03
N LEU A 142 3.46 2.20 -11.55
CA LEU A 142 2.71 0.99 -11.22
C LEU A 142 2.27 0.22 -12.47
N GLU A 143 1.82 0.90 -13.52
CA GLU A 143 1.49 0.25 -14.81
C GLU A 143 2.71 -0.46 -15.40
N ARG A 144 3.90 0.18 -15.32
CA ARG A 144 5.15 -0.45 -15.75
C ARG A 144 5.49 -1.66 -14.89
N TRP A 145 5.34 -1.55 -13.56
CA TRP A 145 5.57 -2.66 -12.64
C TRP A 145 4.60 -3.81 -12.92
N LEU A 146 3.30 -3.53 -13.04
CA LEU A 146 2.27 -4.53 -13.35
C LEU A 146 2.52 -5.24 -14.69
N GLY A 147 2.99 -4.51 -15.70
CA GLY A 147 3.31 -5.07 -17.01
C GLY A 147 4.47 -6.08 -17.02
N GLU A 148 5.28 -6.10 -15.97
CA GLU A 148 6.39 -7.02 -15.78
C GLU A 148 6.03 -8.22 -14.89
N GLN A 149 4.83 -8.23 -14.26
CA GLN A 149 4.39 -9.32 -13.40
C GLN A 149 3.66 -10.39 -14.22
N ASP A 150 3.96 -11.64 -13.93
CA ASP A 150 3.24 -12.79 -14.50
C ASP A 150 2.16 -13.36 -13.57
N PHE A 151 2.18 -12.97 -12.28
CA PHE A 151 1.29 -13.48 -11.24
C PHE A 151 1.05 -14.99 -11.36
N ALA A 152 2.13 -15.77 -11.34
CA ALA A 152 2.06 -17.24 -11.44
C ALA A 152 1.43 -17.87 -10.19
N ARG A 153 1.43 -17.16 -9.06
CA ARG A 153 0.91 -17.57 -7.74
C ARG A 153 0.08 -16.47 -7.11
N ASP A 154 -0.69 -16.85 -6.10
CA ASP A 154 -1.30 -15.88 -5.19
C ASP A 154 -0.19 -15.05 -4.52
N THR A 155 -0.40 -13.76 -4.37
CA THR A 155 0.65 -12.82 -3.99
C THR A 155 0.22 -11.99 -2.79
N VAL A 156 1.05 -11.92 -1.75
CA VAL A 156 0.93 -10.92 -0.67
C VAL A 156 1.77 -9.71 -1.04
N LEU A 157 1.15 -8.53 -1.07
CA LEU A 157 1.77 -7.29 -1.49
C LEU A 157 1.61 -6.21 -0.42
N ILE A 158 2.72 -5.70 0.09
CA ILE A 158 2.72 -4.60 1.06
C ILE A 158 3.23 -3.32 0.42
N SER A 159 2.38 -2.29 0.48
CA SER A 159 2.67 -0.96 -0.04
C SER A 159 2.21 0.12 0.95
N HIS A 160 1.81 1.27 0.48
CA HIS A 160 1.59 2.49 1.26
C HIS A 160 0.20 3.08 1.00
N GLY A 161 -0.14 4.15 1.72
CA GLY A 161 -1.44 4.78 1.67
C GLY A 161 -1.88 5.16 0.26
N MET A 162 -1.19 6.11 -0.37
CA MET A 162 -1.58 6.63 -1.69
C MET A 162 -1.27 5.64 -2.81
N THR A 163 -0.10 5.02 -2.76
CA THR A 163 0.32 4.05 -3.78
C THR A 163 -0.60 2.84 -3.85
N SER A 164 -1.05 2.29 -2.71
CA SER A 164 -2.00 1.17 -2.74
C SER A 164 -3.37 1.57 -3.30
N ARG A 165 -3.83 2.80 -3.07
CA ARG A 165 -5.09 3.30 -3.63
C ARG A 165 -5.04 3.36 -5.16
N VAL A 166 -3.93 3.86 -5.73
CA VAL A 166 -3.73 3.88 -7.18
C VAL A 166 -3.60 2.45 -7.72
N LEU A 167 -2.81 1.58 -7.07
CA LEU A 167 -2.66 0.18 -7.47
C LEU A 167 -4.00 -0.56 -7.51
N ARG A 168 -4.81 -0.42 -6.45
CA ARG A 168 -6.14 -1.01 -6.35
C ARG A 168 -7.09 -0.43 -7.39
N GLY A 169 -7.02 0.88 -7.65
CA GLY A 169 -7.77 1.54 -8.71
C GLY A 169 -7.48 0.97 -10.11
N LEU A 170 -6.19 0.77 -10.41
CA LEU A 170 -5.76 0.16 -11.68
C LEU A 170 -6.23 -1.31 -11.81
N LEU A 171 -6.04 -2.12 -10.77
CA LEU A 171 -6.40 -3.54 -10.76
C LEU A 171 -7.92 -3.78 -10.83
N THR A 172 -8.72 -2.91 -10.21
CA THR A 172 -10.18 -2.97 -10.24
C THR A 172 -10.81 -2.19 -11.40
N ARG A 173 -9.98 -1.60 -12.27
CA ARG A 173 -10.40 -0.83 -13.45
C ARG A 173 -11.38 0.29 -13.10
N ARG A 174 -11.12 1.00 -12.02
CA ARG A 174 -11.93 2.16 -11.66
C ARG A 174 -11.83 3.25 -12.72
N GLU A 175 -12.90 4.01 -12.88
CA GLU A 175 -12.86 5.24 -13.69
C GLU A 175 -11.84 6.21 -13.09
N PRO A 176 -11.13 6.96 -13.93
CA PRO A 176 -10.21 7.99 -13.47
C PRO A 176 -10.89 9.01 -12.57
N HIS A 177 -10.24 9.36 -11.48
CA HIS A 177 -10.71 10.39 -10.56
C HIS A 177 -10.79 11.74 -11.27
N PRO A 178 -11.93 12.49 -11.18
CA PRO A 178 -12.16 13.72 -11.98
C PRO A 178 -11.09 14.80 -11.80
N ARG A 179 -10.50 14.89 -10.61
CA ARG A 179 -9.46 15.90 -10.30
C ARG A 179 -8.06 15.47 -10.69
N PHE A 180 -7.76 14.17 -10.62
CA PHE A 180 -6.39 13.66 -10.72
C PHE A 180 -6.14 12.84 -11.99
N ASP A 181 -7.15 12.62 -12.82
CA ASP A 181 -7.09 11.84 -14.07
C ASP A 181 -6.38 10.48 -13.89
N THR A 182 -6.68 9.82 -12.77
CA THR A 182 -6.00 8.60 -12.34
C THR A 182 -7.00 7.69 -11.62
N PRO A 183 -7.03 6.37 -11.90
CA PRO A 183 -7.85 5.44 -11.13
C PRO A 183 -7.37 5.37 -9.67
N ILE A 184 -8.21 5.80 -8.74
CA ILE A 184 -7.89 5.82 -7.30
C ILE A 184 -8.99 5.09 -6.54
N ALA A 185 -8.64 4.08 -5.75
CA ALA A 185 -9.56 3.40 -4.87
C ALA A 185 -9.79 4.20 -3.57
N GLU A 186 -10.86 3.88 -2.86
CA GLU A 186 -11.13 4.46 -1.54
C GLU A 186 -10.02 4.17 -0.54
N GLY A 187 -9.81 5.09 0.40
CA GLY A 187 -8.86 4.91 1.49
C GLY A 187 -9.28 3.74 2.40
N LEU A 188 -8.30 3.04 2.93
CA LEU A 188 -8.51 2.02 3.95
C LEU A 188 -7.80 2.44 5.24
N PRO A 189 -8.36 2.14 6.41
CA PRO A 189 -7.66 2.31 7.68
C PRO A 189 -6.31 1.60 7.66
N GLN A 190 -5.34 2.12 8.41
CA GLN A 190 -4.04 1.47 8.55
C GLN A 190 -4.19 0.11 9.25
N GLY A 191 -3.44 -0.89 8.81
CA GLY A 191 -3.61 -2.27 9.26
C GLY A 191 -4.71 -3.04 8.52
N SER A 192 -5.21 -2.52 7.39
CA SER A 192 -6.19 -3.24 6.56
C SER A 192 -5.52 -4.08 5.48
N ILE A 193 -6.16 -5.20 5.13
CA ILE A 193 -5.78 -6.05 4.01
C ILE A 193 -7.01 -6.39 3.17
N VAL A 194 -6.86 -6.29 1.85
CA VAL A 194 -7.88 -6.63 0.86
C VAL A 194 -7.37 -7.72 -0.08
N GLN A 195 -8.29 -8.48 -0.65
CA GLN A 195 -8.03 -9.39 -1.77
C GLN A 195 -8.54 -8.75 -3.06
N ILE A 196 -7.74 -8.82 -4.12
CA ILE A 196 -8.21 -8.54 -5.48
C ILE A 196 -8.02 -9.80 -6.33
N CYS A 197 -9.10 -10.20 -7.00
CA CYS A 197 -9.11 -11.30 -7.96
C CYS A 197 -9.99 -10.91 -9.14
N ASP A 198 -9.46 -10.99 -10.36
CA ASP A 198 -10.18 -10.67 -11.59
C ASP A 198 -10.91 -9.31 -11.58
N GLY A 199 -10.28 -8.32 -10.97
CA GLY A 199 -10.82 -6.96 -10.87
C GLY A 199 -11.85 -6.74 -9.76
N ILE A 200 -12.12 -7.74 -8.94
CA ILE A 200 -13.03 -7.66 -7.79
C ILE A 200 -12.23 -7.51 -6.50
N GLU A 201 -12.50 -6.45 -5.75
CA GLU A 201 -11.91 -6.21 -4.44
C GLU A 201 -12.82 -6.71 -3.32
N THR A 202 -12.25 -7.45 -2.38
CA THR A 202 -12.93 -7.93 -1.16
C THR A 202 -12.08 -7.60 0.05
N VAL A 203 -12.68 -7.01 1.08
CA VAL A 203 -12.00 -6.73 2.34
C VAL A 203 -11.86 -8.02 3.15
N ILE A 204 -10.61 -8.37 3.53
CA ILE A 204 -10.32 -9.50 4.42
C ILE A 204 -10.31 -9.03 5.87
N HIS A 205 -9.69 -7.87 6.13
CA HIS A 205 -9.61 -7.30 7.46
C HIS A 205 -9.56 -5.76 7.35
N LEU A 206 -10.33 -5.10 8.20
CA LEU A 206 -10.25 -3.66 8.40
C LEU A 206 -9.47 -3.38 9.67
N GLY A 207 -8.36 -2.67 9.55
CA GLY A 207 -7.56 -2.23 10.67
C GLY A 207 -8.26 -1.17 11.51
N GLY A 208 -7.90 -1.08 12.79
CA GLY A 208 -8.34 -0.02 13.70
C GLY A 208 -7.47 1.24 13.65
N GLY A 209 -6.45 1.29 12.77
CA GLY A 209 -5.55 2.44 12.66
C GLY A 209 -6.26 3.64 12.04
N GLU A 210 -5.92 4.82 12.55
CA GLU A 210 -6.39 6.05 11.92
C GLU A 210 -5.76 6.16 10.52
N GLY A 211 -6.57 6.58 9.54
CA GLY A 211 -6.06 7.03 8.25
C GLY A 211 -5.03 8.15 8.45
N GLU A 212 -4.37 8.61 7.39
CA GLU A 212 -3.49 9.78 7.52
C GLU A 212 -4.27 10.91 8.18
N LYS A 213 -3.91 11.22 9.45
CA LYS A 213 -4.38 12.42 10.10
C LYS A 213 -3.68 13.59 9.42
N ALA A 214 -4.42 14.30 8.63
CA ALA A 214 -4.08 15.61 8.19
C ALA A 214 -4.28 16.62 9.31
#